data_68b632f55ad80d8c3ac2b9e15b7b85df
#
_entry.id   68b632f55ad80d8c3ac2b9e15b7b85df
#
_cell.length_a   1.000
_cell.length_b   1.000
_cell.length_c   1.000
_cell.angle_alpha   90.00
_cell.angle_beta   90.00
_cell.angle_gamma   90.00
#
_symmetry.space_group_name_H-M   'P 1'
#
loop_
_entity.id
_entity.type
_entity.pdbx_description
1 polymer ?
#
loop_
_entity_poly.entity_id
_entity_poly.type
_entity_poly.pdbx_seq_one_letter_code
_entity_poly.pdbx_strand_id
1 'polypeptide(L)'
;MIMNSKYLIVLFLLIFLIGLNSCVSKKEITYFQDSEKDTVLITNQKYNIVFHPGDIITITVSASDLESVRPFNMPVVSFNAADGRLSGAQRLQDYLIDVRGDIDFPVLGKIHLAGLTRNEATEILVKKLKEYIEKPIVNIRLTNFKITVLGEVKRPGTYVVQNERITLPEALGLAGDMTISGKRDNVLVIRDIGGEQYKYRVNLTNDDVFLSPVYFLAQNDVIYVEPKKALIRDSSFGKSTSIAFSVVSSLVSLGVLIVSIISISK
;
A
#
# COMPACT_ATOMS: atom_id res chain seq x y z
N MET A 1 65.67 1.00 -1.22
CA MET A 1 65.05 2.29 -1.53
C MET A 1 63.95 2.51 -0.48
N ILE A 2 64.30 3.22 0.60
CA ILE A 2 63.42 3.39 1.79
C ILE A 2 62.48 4.55 1.48
N MET A 3 61.22 4.24 1.27
CA MET A 3 60.20 5.23 0.98
C MET A 3 60.01 6.12 2.22
N ASN A 4 60.19 7.44 2.03
CA ASN A 4 60.19 8.42 3.10
C ASN A 4 58.84 8.40 3.85
N SER A 5 58.81 8.29 5.17
CA SER A 5 57.62 8.19 6.05
C SER A 5 56.54 9.23 5.71
N LYS A 6 56.92 10.41 5.23
CA LYS A 6 56.02 11.47 4.80
C LYS A 6 55.14 11.08 3.58
N TYR A 7 55.70 10.32 2.63
CA TYR A 7 54.91 9.86 1.45
C TYR A 7 53.92 8.75 1.81
N LEU A 8 54.22 7.94 2.80
CA LEU A 8 53.34 6.89 3.29
C LEU A 8 52.10 7.47 3.98
N ILE A 9 52.29 8.55 4.77
CA ILE A 9 51.18 9.26 5.43
C ILE A 9 50.29 9.97 4.39
N VAL A 10 50.89 10.62 3.39
CA VAL A 10 50.14 11.28 2.31
C VAL A 10 49.34 10.26 1.48
N LEU A 11 49.91 9.10 1.17
CA LEU A 11 49.24 8.02 0.46
C LEU A 11 48.04 7.48 1.27
N PHE A 12 48.20 7.32 2.58
CA PHE A 12 47.15 6.85 3.49
C PHE A 12 46.00 7.87 3.60
N LEU A 13 46.32 9.16 3.66
CA LEU A 13 45.36 10.26 3.69
C LEU A 13 44.59 10.35 2.37
N LEU A 14 45.24 10.12 1.23
CA LEU A 14 44.62 10.10 -0.09
C LEU A 14 43.67 8.93 -0.24
N ILE A 15 44.01 7.73 0.22
CA ILE A 15 43.14 6.54 0.22
C ILE A 15 41.93 6.74 1.13
N PHE A 16 42.11 7.39 2.29
CA PHE A 16 41.01 7.72 3.21
C PHE A 16 40.04 8.74 2.62
N LEU A 17 40.53 9.75 1.86
CA LEU A 17 39.66 10.73 1.18
C LEU A 17 38.81 10.10 0.07
N ILE A 18 39.31 9.09 -0.63
CA ILE A 18 38.57 8.39 -1.74
C ILE A 18 37.46 7.52 -1.18
N GLY A 19 37.58 7.05 0.08
CA GLY A 19 36.56 6.18 0.72
C GLY A 19 35.26 6.88 1.17
N LEU A 20 35.19 8.22 1.16
CA LEU A 20 34.09 8.99 1.75
C LEU A 20 32.94 9.30 0.78
N ASN A 21 32.93 8.80 -0.46
CA ASN A 21 31.89 9.06 -1.44
C ASN A 21 30.75 8.03 -1.39
N SER A 22 30.01 7.95 -0.28
CA SER A 22 28.73 7.22 -0.20
C SER A 22 27.57 8.21 -0.18
N CYS A 23 27.26 8.83 -1.32
CA CYS A 23 26.07 9.67 -1.47
C CYS A 23 24.92 8.86 -2.04
N VAL A 24 23.85 8.71 -1.28
CA VAL A 24 22.53 8.30 -1.84
C VAL A 24 22.05 9.42 -2.77
N SER A 25 21.75 9.08 -4.02
CA SER A 25 21.26 10.06 -4.99
C SER A 25 19.87 10.58 -4.57
N LYS A 26 19.70 11.90 -4.50
CA LYS A 26 18.41 12.56 -4.22
C LYS A 26 17.30 12.07 -5.17
N LYS A 27 17.65 11.74 -6.42
CA LYS A 27 16.73 11.22 -7.44
C LYS A 27 16.07 9.90 -7.07
N GLU A 28 16.68 9.07 -6.22
CA GLU A 28 16.12 7.78 -5.82
C GLU A 28 15.07 7.86 -4.71
N ILE A 29 14.92 9.02 -4.05
CA ILE A 29 14.01 9.20 -2.91
C ILE A 29 12.90 10.22 -3.16
N THR A 30 12.96 10.94 -4.28
CA THR A 30 11.95 11.94 -4.64
C THR A 30 10.85 11.30 -5.50
N TYR A 31 9.60 11.65 -5.26
CA TYR A 31 8.45 11.27 -6.07
C TYR A 31 8.25 12.23 -7.24
N PHE A 32 7.61 11.77 -8.33
CA PHE A 32 7.04 12.59 -9.41
C PHE A 32 8.00 13.63 -9.99
N GLN A 33 9.20 13.19 -10.40
CA GLN A 33 10.30 14.09 -10.77
C GLN A 33 10.15 14.70 -12.19
N ASP A 34 9.28 14.15 -13.03
CA ASP A 34 9.10 14.61 -14.42
C ASP A 34 8.16 15.82 -14.52
N SER A 35 7.59 16.27 -13.40
CA SER A 35 6.64 17.38 -13.32
C SER A 35 7.29 18.76 -13.46
N GLU A 36 8.23 18.93 -14.42
CA GLU A 36 8.78 20.26 -14.76
C GLU A 36 7.78 21.15 -15.53
N LYS A 37 6.64 20.59 -15.94
CA LYS A 37 5.58 21.33 -16.62
C LYS A 37 4.45 21.65 -15.64
N ASP A 38 4.20 22.91 -15.42
CA ASP A 38 3.27 23.44 -14.42
C ASP A 38 1.82 22.95 -14.51
N THR A 39 1.41 22.35 -15.62
CA THR A 39 0.06 21.79 -15.76
C THR A 39 0.05 20.71 -16.84
N VAL A 40 -0.11 19.45 -16.46
CA VAL A 40 -0.38 18.34 -17.37
C VAL A 40 -1.79 17.85 -17.11
N LEU A 41 -2.63 17.81 -18.14
CA LEU A 41 -3.94 17.14 -18.07
C LEU A 41 -3.69 15.63 -18.05
N ILE A 42 -3.77 15.05 -16.86
CA ILE A 42 -3.77 13.61 -16.69
C ILE A 42 -5.22 13.13 -16.77
N THR A 43 -5.59 12.53 -17.88
CA THR A 43 -6.92 11.92 -18.01
C THR A 43 -6.92 10.60 -17.27
N ASN A 44 -7.33 10.63 -16.02
CA ASN A 44 -7.45 9.43 -15.21
C ASN A 44 -8.55 8.53 -15.78
N GLN A 45 -8.29 7.23 -15.76
CA GLN A 45 -9.31 6.21 -16.01
C GLN A 45 -10.47 6.42 -15.03
N LYS A 46 -11.70 6.30 -15.54
CA LYS A 46 -12.89 6.37 -14.67
C LYS A 46 -12.80 5.28 -13.61
N TYR A 47 -12.69 5.70 -12.35
CA TYR A 47 -12.75 4.77 -11.24
C TYR A 47 -14.16 4.20 -11.11
N ASN A 48 -14.30 2.90 -11.33
CA ASN A 48 -15.55 2.17 -11.11
C ASN A 48 -15.25 1.01 -10.17
N ILE A 49 -16.01 0.93 -9.09
CA ILE A 49 -16.01 -0.27 -8.25
C ILE A 49 -16.74 -1.37 -9.02
N VAL A 50 -16.09 -2.51 -9.15
CA VAL A 50 -16.69 -3.76 -9.65
C VAL A 50 -16.80 -4.69 -8.44
N PHE A 51 -17.98 -5.28 -8.26
CA PHE A 51 -18.22 -6.20 -7.15
C PHE A 51 -17.66 -7.59 -7.41
N HIS A 52 -17.12 -8.22 -6.35
CA HIS A 52 -16.52 -9.55 -6.40
C HIS A 52 -17.12 -10.45 -5.31
N PRO A 53 -17.07 -11.79 -5.48
CA PRO A 53 -17.36 -12.71 -4.39
C PRO A 53 -16.51 -12.41 -3.14
N GLY A 54 -17.14 -12.41 -1.96
CA GLY A 54 -16.50 -12.04 -0.69
C GLY A 54 -16.62 -10.56 -0.34
N ASP A 55 -17.15 -9.71 -1.23
CA ASP A 55 -17.47 -8.33 -0.90
C ASP A 55 -18.69 -8.28 0.04
N ILE A 56 -18.64 -7.34 0.99
CA ILE A 56 -19.74 -7.07 1.91
C ILE A 56 -20.29 -5.69 1.56
N ILE A 57 -21.57 -5.63 1.21
CA ILE A 57 -22.25 -4.41 0.81
C ILE A 57 -23.44 -4.10 1.71
N THR A 58 -23.67 -2.82 1.95
CA THR A 58 -24.92 -2.33 2.53
C THR A 58 -25.77 -1.75 1.39
N ILE A 59 -27.03 -2.14 1.31
CA ILE A 59 -27.99 -1.63 0.34
C ILE A 59 -29.07 -0.87 1.10
N THR A 60 -29.28 0.40 0.71
CA THR A 60 -30.34 1.25 1.26
C THR A 60 -31.33 1.58 0.16
N VAL A 61 -32.60 1.27 0.40
CA VAL A 61 -33.72 1.61 -0.48
C VAL A 61 -34.50 2.77 0.12
N SER A 62 -34.75 3.81 -0.64
CA SER A 62 -35.51 4.99 -0.24
C SER A 62 -36.60 5.31 -1.27
N ALA A 63 -37.70 5.83 -0.84
CA ALA A 63 -38.78 6.35 -1.66
C ALA A 63 -39.58 7.43 -0.91
N SER A 64 -40.53 8.09 -1.58
CA SER A 64 -41.38 9.09 -0.96
C SER A 64 -42.30 8.48 0.12
N ASP A 65 -42.72 7.24 -0.06
CA ASP A 65 -43.46 6.47 0.93
C ASP A 65 -42.53 5.57 1.73
N LEU A 66 -42.41 5.84 3.03
CA LEU A 66 -41.54 5.10 3.93
C LEU A 66 -42.03 3.70 4.27
N GLU A 67 -43.34 3.46 4.24
CA GLU A 67 -43.89 2.13 4.52
C GLU A 67 -43.60 1.14 3.39
N SER A 68 -43.61 1.61 2.14
CA SER A 68 -43.29 0.77 0.97
C SER A 68 -41.87 0.27 0.93
N VAL A 69 -40.89 1.00 1.53
CA VAL A 69 -39.48 0.62 1.54
C VAL A 69 -39.09 -0.24 2.75
N ARG A 70 -39.92 -0.33 3.76
CA ARG A 70 -39.63 -1.05 5.01
C ARG A 70 -39.28 -2.54 4.82
N PRO A 71 -39.95 -3.30 3.96
CA PRO A 71 -39.65 -4.72 3.73
C PRO A 71 -38.23 -4.94 3.11
N PHE A 72 -37.66 -3.92 2.46
CA PHE A 72 -36.38 -3.98 1.75
C PHE A 72 -35.20 -3.49 2.60
N ASN A 73 -35.48 -2.83 3.73
CA ASN A 73 -34.47 -2.29 4.65
C ASN A 73 -34.56 -3.02 5.99
N MET A 74 -34.09 -4.27 6.04
CA MET A 74 -34.14 -5.04 7.30
C MET A 74 -33.15 -4.49 8.33
N PRO A 75 -33.63 -4.09 9.53
CA PRO A 75 -32.72 -3.69 10.62
C PRO A 75 -32.09 -4.93 11.27
N VAL A 76 -30.82 -4.91 11.50
CA VAL A 76 -30.11 -5.87 12.36
C VAL A 76 -30.01 -5.26 13.75
N VAL A 77 -30.51 -5.98 14.75
CA VAL A 77 -30.40 -5.61 16.16
C VAL A 77 -29.33 -6.48 16.82
N SER A 78 -28.31 -5.87 17.37
CA SER A 78 -27.30 -6.59 18.14
C SER A 78 -27.90 -7.00 19.51
N PHE A 79 -27.87 -8.31 19.79
CA PHE A 79 -28.24 -8.86 21.10
C PHE A 79 -27.02 -8.78 22.01
N ASN A 80 -27.12 -8.05 23.11
CA ASN A 80 -26.12 -8.10 24.16
C ASN A 80 -26.45 -9.27 25.11
N ALA A 81 -25.72 -10.37 25.03
CA ALA A 81 -25.98 -11.59 25.76
C ALA A 81 -25.80 -11.44 27.29
N ALA A 82 -25.12 -10.39 27.77
CA ALA A 82 -24.84 -10.20 29.18
C ALA A 82 -26.07 -9.73 30.00
N ASP A 83 -26.96 -8.93 29.40
CA ASP A 83 -28.04 -8.26 30.15
C ASP A 83 -29.45 -8.63 29.68
N GLY A 84 -29.59 -9.49 28.66
CA GLY A 84 -30.89 -9.83 28.08
C GLY A 84 -31.63 -8.65 27.44
N ARG A 85 -30.97 -7.50 27.26
CA ARG A 85 -31.51 -6.28 26.67
C ARG A 85 -31.08 -6.09 25.25
N LEU A 86 -32.00 -5.70 24.37
CA LEU A 86 -31.71 -5.18 23.07
C LEU A 86 -31.04 -3.82 23.22
N SER A 87 -29.72 -3.78 23.22
CA SER A 87 -28.94 -2.54 23.34
C SER A 87 -28.07 -2.40 22.11
N GLY A 88 -28.39 -1.46 21.26
CA GLY A 88 -27.55 -1.15 20.10
C GLY A 88 -28.27 -0.21 19.13
N ALA A 89 -27.51 0.62 18.41
CA ALA A 89 -28.04 1.37 17.27
C ALA A 89 -28.53 0.39 16.21
N GLN A 90 -29.72 0.60 15.71
CA GLN A 90 -30.24 -0.16 14.57
C GLN A 90 -29.29 0.05 13.38
N ARG A 91 -28.73 -1.04 12.86
CA ARG A 91 -27.93 -1.05 11.64
C ARG A 91 -28.75 -1.69 10.52
N LEU A 92 -28.55 -1.23 9.30
CA LEU A 92 -29.06 -1.95 8.13
C LEU A 92 -28.31 -3.27 7.98
N GLN A 93 -28.97 -4.27 7.43
CA GLN A 93 -28.34 -5.56 7.12
C GLN A 93 -27.28 -5.38 6.06
N ASP A 94 -26.12 -5.97 6.31
CA ASP A 94 -25.08 -6.13 5.31
C ASP A 94 -25.31 -7.41 4.50
N TYR A 95 -24.96 -7.39 3.23
CA TYR A 95 -25.11 -8.52 2.30
C TYR A 95 -23.72 -8.98 1.85
N LEU A 96 -23.42 -10.24 2.11
CA LEU A 96 -22.23 -10.90 1.57
C LEU A 96 -22.51 -11.39 0.15
N ILE A 97 -21.69 -11.00 -0.81
CA ILE A 97 -21.71 -11.57 -2.16
C ILE A 97 -21.10 -12.98 -2.08
N ASP A 98 -21.91 -13.99 -2.34
CA ASP A 98 -21.51 -15.39 -2.20
C ASP A 98 -20.52 -15.82 -3.31
N VAL A 99 -20.01 -17.05 -3.21
CA VAL A 99 -19.02 -17.59 -4.18
C VAL A 99 -19.56 -17.69 -5.61
N ARG A 100 -20.88 -17.64 -5.80
CA ARG A 100 -21.54 -17.62 -7.11
C ARG A 100 -21.76 -16.20 -7.61
N GLY A 101 -21.45 -15.19 -6.79
CA GLY A 101 -21.66 -13.79 -7.11
C GLY A 101 -23.03 -13.26 -6.76
N ASP A 102 -23.82 -14.01 -5.96
CA ASP A 102 -25.20 -13.67 -5.63
C ASP A 102 -25.29 -13.09 -4.21
N ILE A 103 -26.33 -12.25 -3.99
CA ILE A 103 -26.82 -11.89 -2.66
C ILE A 103 -28.26 -12.39 -2.49
N ASP A 104 -28.67 -12.68 -1.25
CA ASP A 104 -30.08 -12.92 -0.90
C ASP A 104 -30.69 -11.61 -0.42
N PHE A 105 -31.47 -10.94 -1.29
CA PHE A 105 -32.09 -9.65 -0.99
C PHE A 105 -33.56 -9.83 -0.60
N PRO A 106 -34.04 -9.15 0.48
CA PRO A 106 -35.42 -9.30 0.94
C PRO A 106 -36.43 -9.07 -0.17
N VAL A 107 -37.47 -9.91 -0.21
CA VAL A 107 -38.59 -9.88 -1.19
C VAL A 107 -38.14 -10.24 -2.61
N LEU A 108 -36.97 -9.75 -3.08
CA LEU A 108 -36.52 -9.98 -4.46
C LEU A 108 -35.76 -11.31 -4.63
N GLY A 109 -35.37 -11.96 -3.51
CA GLY A 109 -34.62 -13.22 -3.55
C GLY A 109 -33.19 -13.04 -4.04
N LYS A 110 -32.68 -14.01 -4.79
CA LYS A 110 -31.29 -14.01 -5.27
C LYS A 110 -31.07 -13.02 -6.40
N ILE A 111 -30.01 -12.22 -6.25
CA ILE A 111 -29.60 -11.21 -7.23
C ILE A 111 -28.09 -11.36 -7.48
N HIS A 112 -27.72 -11.54 -8.73
CA HIS A 112 -26.33 -11.62 -9.15
C HIS A 112 -25.74 -10.22 -9.24
N LEU A 113 -24.61 -9.99 -8.54
CA LEU A 113 -23.90 -8.70 -8.48
C LEU A 113 -22.43 -8.80 -8.86
N ALA A 114 -21.80 -9.98 -8.78
CA ALA A 114 -20.39 -10.12 -9.13
C ALA A 114 -20.14 -9.77 -10.60
N GLY A 115 -19.04 -9.07 -10.87
CA GLY A 115 -18.68 -8.58 -12.20
C GLY A 115 -19.41 -7.30 -12.63
N LEU A 116 -20.41 -6.85 -11.87
CA LEU A 116 -21.13 -5.61 -12.15
C LEU A 116 -20.45 -4.42 -11.47
N THR A 117 -20.49 -3.28 -12.14
CA THR A 117 -20.19 -2.00 -11.51
C THR A 117 -21.30 -1.61 -10.54
N ARG A 118 -21.02 -0.71 -9.59
CA ARG A 118 -22.04 -0.16 -8.68
C ARG A 118 -23.24 0.40 -9.43
N ASN A 119 -23.03 1.10 -10.55
CA ASN A 119 -24.09 1.70 -11.33
C ASN A 119 -25.00 0.63 -11.96
N GLU A 120 -24.43 -0.40 -12.58
CA GLU A 120 -25.16 -1.51 -13.16
C GLU A 120 -25.97 -2.29 -12.11
N ALA A 121 -25.36 -2.57 -10.96
CA ALA A 121 -26.04 -3.20 -9.82
C ALA A 121 -27.20 -2.35 -9.30
N THR A 122 -27.01 -1.03 -9.21
CA THR A 122 -28.05 -0.08 -8.81
C THR A 122 -29.22 -0.09 -9.81
N GLU A 123 -28.94 -0.07 -11.11
CA GLU A 123 -29.96 -0.10 -12.16
C GLU A 123 -30.78 -1.39 -12.12
N ILE A 124 -30.14 -2.54 -11.91
CA ILE A 124 -30.80 -3.84 -11.77
C ILE A 124 -31.76 -3.84 -10.57
N LEU A 125 -31.27 -3.35 -9.41
CA LEU A 125 -32.08 -3.27 -8.20
C LEU A 125 -33.25 -2.30 -8.37
N VAL A 126 -33.03 -1.12 -8.93
CA VAL A 126 -34.09 -0.14 -9.21
C VAL A 126 -35.13 -0.73 -10.12
N LYS A 127 -34.73 -1.45 -11.19
CA LYS A 127 -35.68 -2.09 -12.14
C LYS A 127 -36.55 -3.12 -11.43
N LYS A 128 -35.98 -3.97 -10.58
CA LYS A 128 -36.74 -4.98 -9.83
C LYS A 128 -37.67 -4.35 -8.78
N LEU A 129 -37.18 -3.31 -8.07
CA LEU A 129 -37.97 -2.62 -7.04
C LEU A 129 -39.15 -1.81 -7.57
N LYS A 130 -39.11 -1.37 -8.84
CA LYS A 130 -40.23 -0.65 -9.47
C LYS A 130 -41.55 -1.45 -9.52
N GLU A 131 -41.51 -2.77 -9.38
CA GLU A 131 -42.67 -3.61 -9.27
C GLU A 131 -43.41 -3.44 -7.92
N TYR A 132 -42.70 -2.96 -6.90
CA TYR A 132 -43.17 -2.85 -5.51
C TYR A 132 -43.25 -1.41 -5.02
N ILE A 133 -42.39 -0.53 -5.56
CA ILE A 133 -42.19 0.82 -5.05
C ILE A 133 -42.25 1.83 -6.20
N GLU A 134 -43.00 2.89 -6.01
CA GLU A 134 -43.03 4.00 -6.97
C GLU A 134 -41.73 4.85 -6.78
N LYS A 135 -40.92 4.98 -7.85
CA LYS A 135 -39.67 5.77 -7.88
C LYS A 135 -38.66 5.39 -6.79
N PRO A 136 -38.23 4.12 -6.70
CA PRO A 136 -37.23 3.71 -5.71
C PRO A 136 -35.89 4.35 -5.99
N ILE A 137 -35.23 4.78 -4.92
CA ILE A 137 -33.83 5.24 -4.91
C ILE A 137 -33.00 4.17 -4.18
N VAL A 138 -31.95 3.65 -4.83
CA VAL A 138 -31.08 2.63 -4.28
C VAL A 138 -29.68 3.19 -4.09
N ASN A 139 -29.13 3.01 -2.91
CA ASN A 139 -27.73 3.33 -2.60
C ASN A 139 -27.03 2.03 -2.17
N ILE A 140 -25.90 1.71 -2.84
CA ILE A 140 -25.07 0.54 -2.52
C ILE A 140 -23.70 1.05 -2.05
N ARG A 141 -23.26 0.55 -0.89
CA ARG A 141 -21.94 0.86 -0.32
C ARG A 141 -21.17 -0.43 -0.03
N LEU A 142 -19.90 -0.45 -0.41
CA LEU A 142 -18.96 -1.50 -0.05
C LEU A 142 -18.42 -1.21 1.35
N THR A 143 -18.59 -2.13 2.31
CA THR A 143 -18.28 -1.89 3.72
C THR A 143 -16.97 -2.53 4.18
N ASN A 144 -16.46 -3.51 3.44
CA ASN A 144 -15.22 -4.22 3.77
C ASN A 144 -14.04 -3.85 2.87
N PHE A 145 -14.07 -2.67 2.23
CA PHE A 145 -12.96 -2.26 1.37
C PHE A 145 -11.67 -2.13 2.15
N LYS A 146 -10.68 -2.96 1.83
CA LYS A 146 -9.37 -2.99 2.48
C LYS A 146 -8.27 -3.23 1.48
N ILE A 147 -7.08 -2.72 1.82
CA ILE A 147 -5.83 -2.93 1.08
C ILE A 147 -4.76 -3.38 2.08
N THR A 148 -3.70 -4.02 1.61
CA THR A 148 -2.57 -4.43 2.44
C THR A 148 -1.29 -3.80 1.92
N VAL A 149 -0.51 -3.17 2.81
CA VAL A 149 0.78 -2.56 2.49
C VAL A 149 1.87 -3.28 3.26
N LEU A 150 2.88 -3.77 2.56
CA LEU A 150 3.97 -4.58 3.09
C LEU A 150 5.34 -4.03 2.65
N GLY A 151 6.40 -4.45 3.35
CA GLY A 151 7.79 -4.15 3.01
C GLY A 151 8.27 -2.84 3.62
N GLU A 152 9.08 -2.08 2.87
CA GLU A 152 9.81 -0.90 3.33
C GLU A 152 8.94 0.36 3.44
N VAL A 153 7.93 0.29 4.33
CA VAL A 153 7.06 1.39 4.77
C VAL A 153 7.16 1.55 6.29
N LYS A 154 6.78 2.70 6.83
CA LYS A 154 6.88 2.95 8.28
C LYS A 154 5.93 2.08 9.10
N ARG A 155 4.75 1.77 8.57
CA ARG A 155 3.71 0.99 9.23
C ARG A 155 3.11 -0.02 8.26
N PRO A 156 3.75 -1.18 8.05
CA PRO A 156 3.13 -2.24 7.24
C PRO A 156 1.88 -2.78 7.93
N GLY A 157 0.85 -3.13 7.15
CA GLY A 157 -0.41 -3.63 7.69
C GLY A 157 -1.55 -3.64 6.67
N THR A 158 -2.71 -4.09 7.13
CA THR A 158 -3.96 -4.03 6.35
C THR A 158 -4.78 -2.82 6.80
N TYR A 159 -5.22 -2.02 5.83
CA TYR A 159 -5.95 -0.77 6.05
C TYR A 159 -7.35 -0.86 5.48
N VAL A 160 -8.35 -0.57 6.30
CA VAL A 160 -9.73 -0.42 5.86
C VAL A 160 -9.92 0.99 5.30
N VAL A 161 -10.47 1.09 4.11
CA VAL A 161 -10.68 2.35 3.39
C VAL A 161 -12.16 2.72 3.43
N GLN A 162 -12.51 3.77 4.15
CA GLN A 162 -13.91 4.18 4.35
C GLN A 162 -14.56 4.79 3.10
N ASN A 163 -13.75 5.45 2.26
CA ASN A 163 -14.24 6.20 1.10
C ASN A 163 -14.40 5.34 -0.17
N GLU A 164 -14.21 4.02 -0.08
CA GLU A 164 -14.31 3.07 -1.20
C GLU A 164 -13.41 3.40 -2.41
N ARG A 165 -12.58 4.41 -2.32
CA ARG A 165 -11.62 4.83 -3.33
C ARG A 165 -10.34 5.26 -2.65
N ILE A 166 -9.23 4.71 -3.10
CA ILE A 166 -7.89 5.07 -2.66
C ILE A 166 -6.90 4.94 -3.81
N THR A 167 -5.97 5.87 -3.91
CA THR A 167 -4.86 5.80 -4.86
C THR A 167 -3.65 5.11 -4.25
N LEU A 168 -2.73 4.64 -5.08
CA LEU A 168 -1.47 4.04 -4.61
C LEU A 168 -0.65 4.98 -3.71
N PRO A 169 -0.48 6.28 -4.04
CA PRO A 169 0.19 7.23 -3.13
C PRO A 169 -0.55 7.43 -1.79
N GLU A 170 -1.89 7.50 -1.80
CA GLU A 170 -2.68 7.61 -0.56
C GLU A 170 -2.52 6.36 0.33
N ALA A 171 -2.46 5.18 -0.27
CA ALA A 171 -2.23 3.92 0.46
C ALA A 171 -0.87 3.90 1.15
N LEU A 172 0.17 4.36 0.46
CA LEU A 172 1.52 4.52 1.04
C LEU A 172 1.51 5.58 2.15
N GLY A 173 0.74 6.67 1.98
CA GLY A 173 0.52 7.68 3.02
C GLY A 173 -0.14 7.12 4.27
N LEU A 174 -1.16 6.26 4.14
CA LEU A 174 -1.77 5.53 5.27
C LEU A 174 -0.77 4.66 6.02
N ALA A 175 0.16 4.02 5.28
CA ALA A 175 1.26 3.24 5.85
C ALA A 175 2.40 4.11 6.43
N GLY A 176 2.21 5.44 6.49
CA GLY A 176 3.19 6.39 7.02
C GLY A 176 4.33 6.70 6.07
N ASP A 177 4.13 6.48 4.78
CA ASP A 177 5.09 6.61 3.69
C ASP A 177 6.18 5.53 3.68
N MET A 178 6.85 5.44 2.54
CA MET A 178 8.00 4.55 2.34
C MET A 178 9.19 5.02 3.18
N THR A 179 9.98 4.07 3.69
CA THR A 179 11.26 4.40 4.31
C THR A 179 12.26 4.92 3.26
N ILE A 180 13.38 5.50 3.70
CA ILE A 180 14.47 5.91 2.80
C ILE A 180 15.03 4.70 2.03
N SER A 181 14.96 3.53 2.65
CA SER A 181 15.43 2.25 2.11
C SER A 181 14.46 1.61 1.12
N GLY A 182 13.24 2.10 1.00
CA GLY A 182 12.25 1.59 0.05
C GLY A 182 12.58 1.98 -1.39
N LYS A 183 12.42 1.02 -2.31
CA LYS A 183 12.57 1.21 -3.75
C LYS A 183 11.33 1.89 -4.34
N ARG A 184 11.45 3.18 -4.68
CA ARG A 184 10.35 3.96 -5.28
C ARG A 184 10.13 3.68 -6.75
N ASP A 185 11.16 3.25 -7.44
CA ASP A 185 11.14 2.91 -8.87
C ASP A 185 10.55 1.53 -9.19
N ASN A 186 10.20 0.73 -8.16
CA ASN A 186 9.76 -0.64 -8.34
C ASN A 186 8.80 -1.10 -7.22
N VAL A 187 7.70 -0.39 -7.05
CA VAL A 187 6.61 -0.80 -6.14
C VAL A 187 5.76 -1.87 -6.82
N LEU A 188 5.57 -2.99 -6.16
CA LEU A 188 4.77 -4.09 -6.66
C LEU A 188 3.34 -3.99 -6.12
N VAL A 189 2.35 -4.01 -7.01
CA VAL A 189 0.94 -4.17 -6.66
C VAL A 189 0.47 -5.52 -7.17
N ILE A 190 -0.11 -6.32 -6.29
CA ILE A 190 -0.70 -7.63 -6.60
C ILE A 190 -2.21 -7.48 -6.47
N ARG A 191 -2.92 -7.83 -7.55
CA ARG A 191 -4.39 -7.77 -7.65
C ARG A 191 -4.94 -9.12 -8.06
N ASP A 192 -5.97 -9.57 -7.36
CA ASP A 192 -6.74 -10.74 -7.78
C ASP A 192 -7.86 -10.29 -8.74
N ILE A 193 -7.94 -10.92 -9.91
CA ILE A 193 -9.01 -10.69 -10.89
C ILE A 193 -9.57 -12.05 -11.28
N GLY A 194 -10.74 -12.39 -10.78
CA GLY A 194 -11.41 -13.65 -11.11
C GLY A 194 -10.67 -14.91 -10.65
N GLY A 195 -9.87 -14.83 -9.57
CA GLY A 195 -9.06 -15.93 -9.02
C GLY A 195 -7.65 -16.03 -9.63
N GLU A 196 -7.32 -15.15 -10.57
CA GLU A 196 -5.96 -15.03 -11.13
C GLU A 196 -5.22 -13.84 -10.52
N GLN A 197 -3.96 -14.04 -10.13
CA GLN A 197 -3.14 -12.98 -9.54
C GLN A 197 -2.31 -12.24 -10.59
N TYR A 198 -2.60 -10.97 -10.76
CA TYR A 198 -1.87 -10.05 -11.62
C TYR A 198 -0.86 -9.24 -10.81
N LYS A 199 0.35 -9.08 -11.35
CA LYS A 199 1.46 -8.34 -10.73
C LYS A 199 1.79 -7.12 -11.57
N TYR A 200 1.63 -5.94 -10.97
CA TYR A 200 1.96 -4.66 -11.60
C TYR A 200 3.16 -4.06 -10.91
N ARG A 201 4.15 -3.63 -11.69
CA ARG A 201 5.30 -2.87 -11.17
C ARG A 201 5.14 -1.41 -11.53
N VAL A 202 5.20 -0.57 -10.52
CA VAL A 202 4.94 0.86 -10.65
C VAL A 202 6.17 1.63 -10.22
N ASN A 203 6.58 2.59 -11.03
CA ASN A 203 7.61 3.54 -10.71
C ASN A 203 6.96 4.82 -10.17
N LEU A 204 7.24 5.14 -8.89
CA LEU A 204 6.72 6.34 -8.22
C LEU A 204 7.61 7.56 -8.41
N THR A 205 8.78 7.43 -9.05
CA THR A 205 9.71 8.54 -9.25
C THR A 205 9.35 9.40 -10.46
N ASN A 206 8.49 8.90 -11.34
CA ASN A 206 8.01 9.60 -12.55
C ASN A 206 6.48 9.72 -12.56
N ASP A 207 5.95 10.45 -13.53
CA ASP A 207 4.51 10.74 -13.67
C ASP A 207 3.72 9.59 -14.32
N ASP A 208 4.35 8.53 -14.83
CA ASP A 208 3.68 7.37 -15.42
C ASP A 208 2.77 6.65 -14.42
N VAL A 209 3.02 6.83 -13.12
CA VAL A 209 2.17 6.27 -12.06
C VAL A 209 0.71 6.70 -12.21
N PHE A 210 0.44 7.92 -12.67
CA PHE A 210 -0.91 8.45 -12.85
C PHE A 210 -1.68 7.76 -13.99
N LEU A 211 -0.96 7.15 -14.93
CA LEU A 211 -1.52 6.38 -16.06
C LEU A 211 -1.58 4.88 -15.77
N SER A 212 -1.04 4.44 -14.63
CA SER A 212 -1.00 3.03 -14.25
C SER A 212 -2.41 2.47 -14.01
N PRO A 213 -2.73 1.24 -14.50
CA PRO A 213 -4.01 0.57 -14.22
C PRO A 213 -4.24 0.29 -12.74
N VAL A 214 -3.19 0.40 -11.91
CA VAL A 214 -3.25 0.25 -10.45
C VAL A 214 -3.03 1.56 -9.69
N TYR A 215 -3.17 2.71 -10.37
CA TYR A 215 -3.16 4.00 -9.71
C TYR A 215 -4.31 4.09 -8.69
N PHE A 216 -5.52 3.71 -9.11
CA PHE A 216 -6.62 3.42 -8.19
C PHE A 216 -6.54 1.96 -7.76
N LEU A 217 -6.49 1.76 -6.46
CA LEU A 217 -6.43 0.43 -5.87
C LEU A 217 -7.82 -0.19 -5.83
N ALA A 218 -7.86 -1.52 -5.97
CA ALA A 218 -9.05 -2.34 -5.84
C ALA A 218 -9.11 -3.03 -4.48
N GLN A 219 -10.26 -3.60 -4.15
CA GLN A 219 -10.47 -4.42 -2.96
C GLN A 219 -9.45 -5.55 -2.89
N ASN A 220 -8.84 -5.74 -1.71
CA ASN A 220 -7.82 -6.74 -1.40
C ASN A 220 -6.49 -6.59 -2.15
N ASP A 221 -6.22 -5.46 -2.84
CA ASP A 221 -4.89 -5.21 -3.41
C ASP A 221 -3.81 -5.32 -2.34
N VAL A 222 -2.68 -5.94 -2.71
CA VAL A 222 -1.48 -6.01 -1.88
C VAL A 222 -0.38 -5.17 -2.52
N ILE A 223 0.08 -4.17 -1.78
CA ILE A 223 1.19 -3.30 -2.16
C ILE A 223 2.45 -3.78 -1.44
N TYR A 224 3.49 -4.08 -2.18
CA TYR A 224 4.78 -4.49 -1.62
C TYR A 224 5.89 -3.55 -2.05
N VAL A 225 6.56 -2.98 -1.08
CA VAL A 225 7.71 -2.09 -1.25
C VAL A 225 8.99 -2.87 -1.00
N GLU A 226 9.77 -3.09 -2.06
CA GLU A 226 11.05 -3.79 -1.96
C GLU A 226 12.11 -2.93 -1.25
N PRO A 227 13.00 -3.54 -0.45
CA PRO A 227 14.18 -2.85 0.08
C PRO A 227 15.22 -2.59 -1.01
N LYS A 228 15.99 -1.50 -0.88
CA LYS A 228 17.16 -1.24 -1.73
C LYS A 228 18.25 -2.29 -1.47
N LYS A 229 18.97 -2.67 -2.52
CA LYS A 229 20.07 -3.66 -2.45
C LYS A 229 21.16 -3.32 -1.42
N ALA A 230 21.40 -2.05 -1.15
CA ALA A 230 22.37 -1.60 -0.14
C ALA A 230 22.03 -2.14 1.25
N LEU A 231 20.75 -2.09 1.66
CA LEU A 231 20.32 -2.58 2.97
C LEU A 231 20.45 -4.11 3.10
N ILE A 232 20.17 -4.84 2.01
CA ILE A 232 20.33 -6.30 1.96
C ILE A 232 21.80 -6.68 2.16
N ARG A 233 22.74 -5.90 1.60
CA ARG A 233 24.18 -6.08 1.80
C ARG A 233 24.60 -5.77 3.23
N ASP A 234 24.11 -4.69 3.84
CA ASP A 234 24.41 -4.32 5.22
C ASP A 234 23.95 -5.37 6.23
N SER A 235 22.77 -5.97 6.02
CA SER A 235 22.28 -7.04 6.89
C SER A 235 23.11 -8.33 6.80
N SER A 236 23.77 -8.59 5.68
CA SER A 236 24.67 -9.74 5.48
C SER A 236 26.12 -9.45 5.92
N PHE A 237 26.52 -8.18 6.00
CA PHE A 237 27.85 -7.78 6.46
C PHE A 237 27.96 -7.54 7.98
N GLY A 238 26.84 -7.66 8.73
CA GLY A 238 26.70 -7.19 10.10
C GLY A 238 27.40 -8.03 11.12
N LYS A 239 28.43 -8.31 11.48
CA LYS A 239 29.29 -8.69 12.62
C LYS A 239 30.74 -9.01 12.21
N SER A 240 30.92 -9.71 11.09
CA SER A 240 32.27 -10.11 10.67
C SER A 240 33.08 -8.90 10.14
N THR A 241 32.43 -7.92 9.51
CA THR A 241 33.10 -6.76 8.92
C THR A 241 33.54 -5.75 9.99
N SER A 242 32.75 -5.53 11.05
CA SER A 242 33.12 -4.67 12.16
C SER A 242 34.33 -5.24 12.93
N ILE A 243 34.37 -6.57 13.07
CA ILE A 243 35.53 -7.27 13.66
C ILE A 243 36.76 -7.13 12.75
N ALA A 244 36.60 -7.29 11.44
CA ALA A 244 37.69 -7.11 10.49
C ALA A 244 38.25 -5.68 10.50
N PHE A 245 37.38 -4.66 10.53
CA PHE A 245 37.82 -3.26 10.64
C PHE A 245 38.53 -2.96 11.99
N SER A 246 38.04 -3.51 13.10
CA SER A 246 38.68 -3.33 14.40
C SER A 246 40.06 -4.04 14.47
N VAL A 247 40.20 -5.20 13.87
CA VAL A 247 41.50 -5.91 13.79
C VAL A 247 42.48 -5.14 12.90
N VAL A 248 42.06 -4.66 11.73
CA VAL A 248 42.88 -3.86 10.83
C VAL A 248 43.32 -2.55 11.49
N SER A 249 42.41 -1.83 12.15
CA SER A 249 42.75 -0.59 12.86
C SER A 249 43.72 -0.83 14.02
N SER A 250 43.59 -1.93 14.76
CA SER A 250 44.49 -2.33 15.82
C SER A 250 45.90 -2.64 15.29
N LEU A 251 46.01 -3.36 14.17
CA LEU A 251 47.30 -3.67 13.53
C LEU A 251 48.01 -2.41 13.00
N VAL A 252 47.25 -1.48 12.41
CA VAL A 252 47.78 -0.19 11.95
C VAL A 252 48.30 0.64 13.13
N SER A 253 47.54 0.68 14.24
CA SER A 253 47.97 1.39 15.45
C SER A 253 49.30 0.81 16.03
N LEU A 254 49.38 -0.52 16.07
CA LEU A 254 50.60 -1.21 16.50
C LEU A 254 51.81 -0.91 15.58
N GLY A 255 51.58 -0.90 14.26
CA GLY A 255 52.60 -0.55 13.28
C GLY A 255 53.11 0.87 13.42
N VAL A 256 52.23 1.85 13.65
CA VAL A 256 52.59 3.24 13.90
C VAL A 256 53.42 3.37 15.19
N LEU A 257 53.07 2.64 16.24
CA LEU A 257 53.75 2.65 17.52
C LEU A 257 55.21 2.09 17.41
N ILE A 258 55.36 1.00 16.67
CA ILE A 258 56.68 0.40 16.40
C ILE A 258 57.57 1.37 15.60
N VAL A 259 57.04 2.01 14.56
CA VAL A 259 57.76 2.99 13.74
C VAL A 259 58.15 4.21 14.58
N SER A 260 57.30 4.67 15.49
CA SER A 260 57.56 5.76 16.40
C SER A 260 58.72 5.44 17.37
N ILE A 261 58.74 4.24 17.96
CA ILE A 261 59.80 3.79 18.86
C ILE A 261 61.16 3.70 18.15
N ILE A 262 61.18 3.15 16.93
CA ILE A 262 62.40 3.06 16.12
C ILE A 262 62.96 4.46 15.74
N SER A 263 62.02 5.42 15.50
CA SER A 263 62.36 6.81 15.14
C SER A 263 62.98 7.59 16.34
N ILE A 264 62.60 7.26 17.57
CA ILE A 264 63.10 7.89 18.80
C ILE A 264 64.45 7.27 19.25
N SER A 265 64.67 6.01 18.84
CA SER A 265 65.89 5.26 19.14
C SER A 265 67.10 5.57 18.21
N LYS A 266 66.94 6.48 17.24
CA LYS A 266 67.95 7.01 16.36
C LYS A 266 68.22 8.48 16.66
#